data_96312f4ffdde1e674f40e0c0d64211c8
#
_entry.id   96312f4ffdde1e674f40e0c0d64211c8
#
_cell.length_a   1.000
_cell.length_b   1.000
_cell.length_c   1.000
_cell.angle_alpha   90.00
_cell.angle_beta   90.00
_cell.angle_gamma   90.00
#
_symmetry.space_group_name_H-M   'P 1'
#
loop_
_entity.id
_entity.type
_entity.pdbx_description
1 polymer ?
#
loop_
_entity_poly.entity_id
_entity_poly.type
_entity_poly.pdbx_seq_one_letter_code
_entity_poly.pdbx_strand_id
1 'polypeptide(L)'
;MGYLFGPVLSRRLGLSMGVDLLQYKTCNLDCVYCELGRTVCLTACRGRFVPRDKVVREIERRRNEPFDYLTFAGSGEPTLSLDLGEVVSRAKQIVDSPVAVITNSTLLTSPAVRKEVAAADVVLPSLDAASQEAFMAINRPARGLFAEEMIQGLKDFRREYSGEIWLEVMLVEGINDHEAERIARAAEAIDP
;
A
#
# COMPACT_ATOMS: atom_id res chain seq x y z
N MET A 1 12.28 -17.60 7.17
CA MET A 1 11.23 -16.58 7.40
C MET A 1 10.09 -16.88 6.43
N GLY A 2 8.83 -16.80 6.89
CA GLY A 2 7.65 -16.93 6.03
C GLY A 2 7.39 -15.65 5.25
N TYR A 3 6.55 -15.73 4.22
CA TYR A 3 6.06 -14.59 3.45
C TYR A 3 4.73 -14.06 4.00
N LEU A 4 4.07 -14.84 4.89
CA LEU A 4 2.88 -14.44 5.60
C LEU A 4 3.21 -14.18 7.07
N PHE A 5 2.57 -13.16 7.63
CA PHE A 5 2.67 -12.83 9.05
C PHE A 5 1.28 -12.60 9.66
N GLY A 6 1.19 -12.72 10.96
CA GLY A 6 -0.07 -12.61 11.67
C GLY A 6 -0.77 -13.97 11.83
N PRO A 7 -2.12 -14.01 11.97
CA PRO A 7 -3.02 -12.83 11.90
C PRO A 7 -2.74 -11.80 12.99
N VAL A 8 -2.89 -10.51 12.65
CA VAL A 8 -2.75 -9.38 13.58
C VAL A 8 -4.07 -8.61 13.69
N LEU A 9 -4.36 -8.08 14.86
CA LEU A 9 -5.54 -7.26 15.07
C LEU A 9 -5.32 -5.87 14.46
N SER A 10 -6.02 -5.58 13.39
CA SER A 10 -6.03 -4.28 12.72
C SER A 10 -7.24 -3.47 13.16
N ARG A 11 -7.08 -2.16 13.36
CA ARG A 11 -8.20 -1.26 13.71
C ARG A 11 -9.26 -1.17 12.62
N ARG A 12 -8.89 -1.37 11.34
CA ARG A 12 -9.77 -1.23 10.18
C ARG A 12 -10.15 -2.57 9.56
N LEU A 13 -9.22 -3.51 9.52
CA LEU A 13 -9.35 -4.78 8.80
C LEU A 13 -9.67 -5.96 9.73
N GLY A 14 -10.02 -5.70 11.00
CA GLY A 14 -10.27 -6.79 11.96
C GLY A 14 -9.04 -7.68 12.14
N LEU A 15 -9.21 -8.98 12.08
CA LEU A 15 -8.11 -9.95 12.15
C LEU A 15 -7.48 -10.09 10.75
N SER A 16 -6.32 -9.52 10.55
CA SER A 16 -5.66 -9.40 9.24
C SER A 16 -4.47 -10.36 9.10
N MET A 17 -4.48 -11.18 8.07
CA MET A 17 -3.35 -12.00 7.64
C MET A 17 -2.53 -11.22 6.62
N GLY A 18 -1.28 -10.86 6.98
CA GLY A 18 -0.40 -10.09 6.12
C GLY A 18 0.36 -10.94 5.11
N VAL A 19 0.51 -10.44 3.89
CA VAL A 19 1.33 -11.01 2.81
C VAL A 19 2.43 -10.02 2.44
N ASP A 20 3.68 -10.41 2.61
CA ASP A 20 4.85 -9.58 2.30
C ASP A 20 5.53 -10.06 1.01
N LEU A 21 5.53 -9.20 0.00
CA LEU A 21 6.15 -9.44 -1.31
C LEU A 21 7.54 -8.83 -1.45
N LEU A 22 8.11 -8.31 -0.35
CA LEU A 22 9.31 -7.51 -0.40
C LEU A 22 10.44 -8.11 0.45
N GLN A 23 11.63 -7.63 0.22
CA GLN A 23 12.73 -7.76 1.16
C GLN A 23 12.59 -6.67 2.24
N TYR A 24 13.07 -6.97 3.44
CA TYR A 24 12.93 -6.08 4.59
C TYR A 24 13.34 -4.64 4.29
N LYS A 25 12.42 -3.70 4.57
CA LYS A 25 12.58 -2.26 4.41
C LYS A 25 12.99 -1.82 2.98
N THR A 26 12.37 -2.46 1.97
CA THR A 26 12.40 -1.99 0.59
C THR A 26 11.16 -1.13 0.33
N CYS A 27 11.34 0.17 0.22
CA CYS A 27 10.26 1.14 0.03
C CYS A 27 10.74 2.29 -0.84
N ASN A 28 9.82 3.04 -1.42
CA ASN A 28 10.13 4.27 -2.14
C ASN A 28 9.90 5.54 -1.30
N LEU A 29 9.53 5.36 -0.01
CA LEU A 29 9.44 6.39 1.02
C LEU A 29 10.28 6.00 2.25
N ASP A 30 10.67 7.00 3.06
CA ASP A 30 11.33 6.84 4.36
C ASP A 30 10.58 7.67 5.41
N CYS A 31 9.27 7.36 5.59
CA CYS A 31 8.35 8.14 6.41
C CYS A 31 8.84 8.28 7.85
N VAL A 32 8.70 9.48 8.42
CA VAL A 32 9.15 9.79 9.78
C VAL A 32 8.44 8.97 10.86
N TYR A 33 7.22 8.50 10.57
CA TYR A 33 6.36 7.75 11.48
C TYR A 33 6.40 6.23 11.25
N CYS A 34 7.26 5.74 10.34
CA CYS A 34 7.25 4.33 9.96
C CYS A 34 7.64 3.43 11.14
N GLU A 35 6.73 2.55 11.55
CA GLU A 35 6.92 1.61 12.67
C GLU A 35 8.11 0.65 12.48
N LEU A 36 8.48 0.38 11.23
CA LEU A 36 9.63 -0.45 10.88
C LEU A 36 10.97 0.31 10.92
N GLY A 37 10.95 1.61 11.26
CA GLY A 37 12.13 2.47 11.27
C GLY A 37 12.57 2.89 9.86
N ARG A 38 13.85 3.25 9.70
CA ARG A 38 14.39 3.80 8.44
C ARG A 38 14.37 2.80 7.29
N THR A 39 14.10 3.31 6.10
CA THR A 39 14.15 2.52 4.88
C THR A 39 15.59 2.13 4.53
N VAL A 40 15.81 0.83 4.34
CA VAL A 40 17.14 0.27 4.02
C VAL A 40 17.42 0.37 2.52
N CYS A 41 16.44 0.00 1.69
CA CYS A 41 16.52 0.11 0.25
C CYS A 41 15.49 1.14 -0.23
N LEU A 42 15.90 2.41 -0.34
CA LEU A 42 15.05 3.50 -0.84
C LEU A 42 15.10 3.50 -2.38
N THR A 43 14.03 3.04 -3.02
CA THR A 43 13.98 2.88 -4.47
C THR A 43 12.57 3.03 -5.02
N ALA A 44 12.42 3.66 -6.19
CA ALA A 44 11.18 3.66 -6.97
C ALA A 44 11.18 2.60 -8.08
N CYS A 45 12.27 1.82 -8.21
CA CYS A 45 12.37 0.78 -9.22
C CYS A 45 11.59 -0.46 -8.79
N ARG A 46 10.66 -0.90 -9.62
CA ARG A 46 9.92 -2.15 -9.43
C ARG A 46 10.79 -3.37 -9.73
N GLY A 47 10.56 -4.45 -8.99
CA GLY A 47 11.34 -5.70 -9.14
C GLY A 47 10.60 -6.92 -8.61
N ARG A 48 11.26 -8.09 -8.71
CA ARG A 48 10.84 -9.33 -8.06
C ARG A 48 11.72 -9.55 -6.85
N PHE A 49 11.13 -9.47 -5.66
CA PHE A 49 11.88 -9.50 -4.40
C PHE A 49 11.80 -10.85 -3.68
N VAL A 50 10.74 -11.61 -3.94
CA VAL A 50 10.50 -12.92 -3.33
C VAL A 50 10.03 -13.93 -4.38
N PRO A 51 10.23 -15.23 -4.16
CA PRO A 51 9.74 -16.26 -5.07
C PRO A 51 8.21 -16.38 -4.99
N ARG A 52 7.50 -15.79 -5.96
CA ARG A 52 6.04 -15.73 -6.09
C ARG A 52 5.34 -17.06 -5.74
N ASP A 53 5.79 -18.17 -6.33
CA ASP A 53 5.13 -19.46 -6.13
C ASP A 53 5.27 -19.99 -4.69
N LYS A 54 6.29 -19.55 -3.96
CA LYS A 54 6.40 -19.88 -2.53
C LYS A 54 5.40 -19.07 -1.70
N VAL A 55 5.17 -17.80 -2.05
CA VAL A 55 4.14 -16.96 -1.42
C VAL A 55 2.77 -17.60 -1.60
N VAL A 56 2.41 -17.95 -2.84
CA VAL A 56 1.11 -18.56 -3.15
C VAL A 56 0.91 -19.88 -2.40
N ARG A 57 1.92 -20.76 -2.37
CA ARG A 57 1.84 -22.00 -1.58
C ARG A 57 1.70 -21.74 -0.07
N GLU A 58 2.24 -20.65 0.43
CA GLU A 58 2.07 -20.29 1.83
C GLU A 58 0.65 -19.80 2.12
N ILE A 59 0.04 -19.01 1.20
CA ILE A 59 -1.38 -18.63 1.26
C ILE A 59 -2.26 -19.90 1.27
N GLU A 60 -2.03 -20.85 0.35
CA GLU A 60 -2.76 -22.11 0.27
C GLU A 60 -2.70 -22.91 1.59
N ARG A 61 -1.53 -22.98 2.22
CA ARG A 61 -1.35 -23.70 3.50
C ARG A 61 -2.10 -23.06 4.66
N ARG A 62 -2.20 -21.73 4.65
CA ARG A 62 -2.79 -20.95 5.74
C ARG A 62 -4.23 -20.50 5.50
N ARG A 63 -4.83 -20.88 4.36
CA ARG A 63 -6.17 -20.42 3.95
C ARG A 63 -7.30 -20.73 4.94
N ASN A 64 -7.15 -21.77 5.75
CA ASN A 64 -8.14 -22.20 6.73
C ASN A 64 -7.92 -21.57 8.13
N GLU A 65 -6.87 -20.76 8.32
CA GLU A 65 -6.70 -20.02 9.55
C GLU A 65 -7.77 -18.91 9.63
N PRO A 66 -8.28 -18.59 10.84
CA PRO A 66 -9.28 -17.53 10.97
C PRO A 66 -8.63 -16.15 10.75
N PHE A 67 -9.14 -15.41 9.76
CA PHE A 67 -8.83 -13.99 9.51
C PHE A 67 -9.98 -13.33 8.74
N ASP A 68 -10.15 -12.02 8.94
CA ASP A 68 -11.19 -11.24 8.28
C ASP A 68 -10.71 -10.73 6.91
N TYR A 69 -9.43 -10.43 6.77
CA TYR A 69 -8.81 -9.94 5.54
C TYR A 69 -7.46 -10.61 5.28
N LEU A 70 -7.19 -10.92 4.00
CA LEU A 70 -5.83 -11.18 3.52
C LEU A 70 -5.25 -9.87 2.98
N THR A 71 -4.19 -9.36 3.60
CA THR A 71 -3.72 -7.99 3.37
C THR A 71 -2.31 -7.96 2.79
N PHE A 72 -2.15 -7.41 1.60
CA PHE A 72 -0.84 -7.16 1.00
C PHE A 72 -0.23 -5.90 1.62
N ALA A 73 0.74 -6.13 2.50
CA ALA A 73 1.47 -5.12 3.28
C ALA A 73 2.76 -5.75 3.82
N GLY A 74 3.53 -5.04 4.62
CA GLY A 74 4.64 -5.64 5.35
C GLY A 74 5.92 -4.80 5.33
N SER A 75 7.01 -5.36 4.83
CA SER A 75 8.35 -4.79 4.97
C SER A 75 8.65 -3.57 4.12
N GLY A 76 7.70 -3.04 3.35
CA GLY A 76 7.88 -1.88 2.49
C GLY A 76 6.64 -1.56 1.66
N GLU A 77 6.81 -1.05 0.43
CA GLU A 77 5.73 -0.67 -0.49
C GLU A 77 5.35 -1.82 -1.44
N PRO A 78 4.17 -2.46 -1.29
CA PRO A 78 3.80 -3.63 -2.08
C PRO A 78 3.78 -3.39 -3.59
N THR A 79 3.46 -2.17 -4.05
CA THR A 79 3.41 -1.83 -5.48
C THR A 79 4.78 -1.82 -6.17
N LEU A 80 5.87 -1.89 -5.40
CA LEU A 80 7.21 -2.13 -5.97
C LEU A 80 7.34 -3.55 -6.53
N SER A 81 6.58 -4.51 -6.02
CA SER A 81 6.63 -5.88 -6.54
C SER A 81 5.96 -5.99 -7.91
N LEU A 82 6.69 -6.51 -8.91
CA LEU A 82 6.14 -6.85 -10.22
C LEU A 82 5.18 -8.06 -10.19
N ASP A 83 5.17 -8.79 -9.08
CA ASP A 83 4.33 -9.97 -8.91
C ASP A 83 3.02 -9.64 -8.16
N LEU A 84 2.80 -8.37 -7.72
CA LEU A 84 1.66 -7.97 -6.90
C LEU A 84 0.32 -8.38 -7.54
N GLY A 85 0.04 -7.94 -8.76
CA GLY A 85 -1.25 -8.18 -9.40
C GLY A 85 -1.55 -9.66 -9.61
N GLU A 86 -0.53 -10.45 -9.97
CA GLU A 86 -0.71 -11.90 -10.13
C GLU A 86 -0.97 -12.59 -8.80
N VAL A 87 -0.20 -12.25 -7.75
CA VAL A 87 -0.39 -12.88 -6.42
C VAL A 87 -1.71 -12.48 -5.81
N VAL A 88 -2.15 -11.22 -5.93
CA VAL A 88 -3.48 -10.76 -5.50
C VAL A 88 -4.58 -11.57 -6.21
N SER A 89 -4.51 -11.70 -7.54
CA SER A 89 -5.51 -12.42 -8.32
C SER A 89 -5.57 -13.91 -7.96
N ARG A 90 -4.42 -14.53 -7.70
CA ARG A 90 -4.37 -15.94 -7.24
C ARG A 90 -4.87 -16.09 -5.81
N ALA A 91 -4.53 -15.15 -4.93
CA ALA A 91 -5.01 -15.16 -3.54
C ALA A 91 -6.54 -15.15 -3.48
N LYS A 92 -7.22 -14.33 -4.27
CA LYS A 92 -8.69 -14.28 -4.36
C LYS A 92 -9.34 -15.59 -4.83
N GLN A 93 -8.58 -16.48 -5.47
CA GLN A 93 -9.06 -17.81 -5.86
C GLN A 93 -8.84 -18.87 -4.77
N ILE A 94 -8.00 -18.55 -3.78
CA ILE A 94 -7.57 -19.48 -2.72
C ILE A 94 -8.33 -19.23 -1.42
N VAL A 95 -8.59 -17.97 -1.07
CA VAL A 95 -9.24 -17.59 0.18
C VAL A 95 -10.65 -17.05 -0.08
N ASP A 96 -11.55 -17.28 0.87
CA ASP A 96 -12.92 -16.75 0.84
C ASP A 96 -12.99 -15.32 1.42
N SER A 97 -12.01 -14.96 2.27
CA SER A 97 -11.92 -13.64 2.88
C SER A 97 -11.54 -12.58 1.85
N PRO A 98 -12.04 -11.34 1.97
CA PRO A 98 -11.66 -10.26 1.08
C PRO A 98 -10.17 -9.96 1.13
N VAL A 99 -9.64 -9.54 -0.01
CA VAL A 99 -8.23 -9.20 -0.20
C VAL A 99 -8.04 -7.70 -0.19
N ALA A 100 -7.15 -7.21 0.66
CA ALA A 100 -6.81 -5.80 0.79
C ALA A 100 -5.37 -5.52 0.32
N VAL A 101 -5.15 -4.32 -0.22
CA VAL A 101 -3.81 -3.79 -0.52
C VAL A 101 -3.62 -2.47 0.22
N ILE A 102 -2.58 -2.39 1.06
CA ILE A 102 -2.14 -1.14 1.70
C ILE A 102 -0.99 -0.59 0.88
N THR A 103 -1.10 0.64 0.41
CA THR A 103 -0.08 1.28 -0.44
C THR A 103 0.15 2.73 -0.05
N ASN A 104 1.36 3.20 -0.22
CA ASN A 104 1.71 4.61 -0.04
C ASN A 104 1.32 5.50 -1.24
N SER A 105 0.57 4.97 -2.19
CA SER A 105 -0.03 5.66 -3.34
C SER A 105 0.92 6.14 -4.44
N THR A 106 2.21 6.27 -4.17
CA THR A 106 3.15 6.96 -5.08
C THR A 106 3.25 6.35 -6.47
N LEU A 107 3.08 5.02 -6.60
CA LEU A 107 3.15 4.33 -7.89
C LEU A 107 1.80 4.19 -8.60
N LEU A 108 0.70 4.69 -8.02
CA LEU A 108 -0.59 4.78 -8.70
C LEU A 108 -0.58 5.78 -9.88
N THR A 109 0.48 6.55 -10.05
CA THR A 109 0.78 7.32 -11.27
C THR A 109 0.85 6.44 -12.52
N SER A 110 1.24 5.16 -12.35
CA SER A 110 1.36 4.19 -13.44
C SER A 110 0.04 3.46 -13.70
N PRO A 111 -0.52 3.50 -14.94
CA PRO A 111 -1.73 2.73 -15.28
C PRO A 111 -1.56 1.21 -15.06
N ALA A 112 -0.36 0.68 -15.27
CA ALA A 112 -0.08 -0.74 -15.04
C ALA A 112 -0.20 -1.10 -13.55
N VAL A 113 0.30 -0.24 -12.65
CA VAL A 113 0.18 -0.44 -11.20
C VAL A 113 -1.28 -0.31 -10.75
N ARG A 114 -2.02 0.68 -11.26
CA ARG A 114 -3.45 0.82 -10.96
C ARG A 114 -4.23 -0.44 -11.32
N LYS A 115 -3.97 -1.01 -12.50
CA LYS A 115 -4.60 -2.27 -12.93
C LYS A 115 -4.26 -3.45 -12.02
N GLU A 116 -3.02 -3.54 -11.55
CA GLU A 116 -2.59 -4.59 -10.62
C GLU A 116 -3.27 -4.45 -9.25
N VAL A 117 -3.31 -3.24 -8.71
CA VAL A 117 -3.93 -2.94 -7.41
C VAL A 117 -5.46 -3.11 -7.48
N ALA A 118 -6.09 -2.78 -8.61
CA ALA A 118 -7.53 -2.94 -8.83
C ALA A 118 -8.01 -4.41 -8.79
N ALA A 119 -7.12 -5.38 -8.73
CA ALA A 119 -7.47 -6.77 -8.49
C ALA A 119 -7.93 -7.04 -7.05
N ALA A 120 -7.61 -6.18 -6.08
CA ALA A 120 -8.03 -6.29 -4.68
C ALA A 120 -9.51 -5.92 -4.50
N ASP A 121 -10.11 -6.34 -3.37
CA ASP A 121 -11.48 -5.97 -2.98
C ASP A 121 -11.51 -4.61 -2.29
N VAL A 122 -10.49 -4.33 -1.49
CA VAL A 122 -10.32 -3.06 -0.76
C VAL A 122 -8.90 -2.55 -0.96
N VAL A 123 -8.75 -1.26 -1.18
CA VAL A 123 -7.45 -0.60 -1.25
C VAL A 123 -7.35 0.49 -0.20
N LEU A 124 -6.27 0.46 0.58
CA LEU A 124 -5.97 1.45 1.61
C LEU A 124 -4.77 2.30 1.17
N PRO A 125 -5.01 3.32 0.35
CA PRO A 125 -3.94 4.20 -0.10
C PRO A 125 -3.67 5.30 0.94
N SER A 126 -2.40 5.69 1.13
CA SER A 126 -2.04 6.79 2.02
C SER A 126 -1.97 8.13 1.27
N LEU A 127 -2.40 9.20 1.94
CA LEU A 127 -2.27 10.60 1.50
C LEU A 127 -1.91 11.48 2.69
N ASP A 128 -0.62 11.60 2.98
CA ASP A 128 -0.13 12.32 4.16
C ASP A 128 0.25 13.78 3.88
N ALA A 129 0.27 14.18 2.61
CA ALA A 129 0.66 15.51 2.18
C ALA A 129 -0.03 15.92 0.88
N ALA A 130 -0.37 17.20 0.76
CA ALA A 130 -0.94 17.79 -0.43
C ALA A 130 0.00 18.82 -1.10
N SER A 131 1.15 19.11 -0.48
CA SER A 131 2.24 19.91 -1.07
C SER A 131 3.53 19.10 -1.15
N GLN A 132 4.42 19.48 -2.06
CA GLN A 132 5.73 18.84 -2.19
C GLN A 132 6.59 19.05 -0.94
N GLU A 133 6.48 20.20 -0.29
CA GLU A 133 7.21 20.52 0.93
C GLU A 133 6.84 19.57 2.07
N ALA A 134 5.55 19.42 2.36
CA ALA A 134 5.07 18.49 3.37
C ALA A 134 5.38 17.03 3.01
N PHE A 135 5.25 16.63 1.73
CA PHE A 135 5.62 15.30 1.27
C PHE A 135 7.10 14.97 1.53
N MET A 136 7.98 15.92 1.26
CA MET A 136 9.41 15.77 1.57
C MET A 136 9.66 15.69 3.08
N ALA A 137 8.92 16.47 3.88
CA ALA A 137 9.10 16.50 5.33
C ALA A 137 8.65 15.21 6.02
N ILE A 138 7.43 14.71 5.70
CA ILE A 138 6.84 13.55 6.39
C ILE A 138 7.23 12.22 5.75
N ASN A 139 7.19 12.12 4.42
CA ASN A 139 7.35 10.83 3.71
C ASN A 139 8.77 10.60 3.18
N ARG A 140 9.60 11.63 3.03
CA ARG A 140 11.00 11.54 2.54
C ARG A 140 11.14 10.64 1.31
N PRO A 141 10.50 11.01 0.18
CA PRO A 141 10.40 10.16 -0.99
C PRO A 141 11.75 9.95 -1.70
N ALA A 142 11.86 8.82 -2.40
CA ALA A 142 12.89 8.62 -3.41
C ALA A 142 12.82 9.71 -4.49
N ARG A 143 13.94 9.95 -5.19
CA ARG A 143 14.00 10.96 -6.26
C ARG A 143 12.97 10.68 -7.36
N GLY A 144 12.33 11.76 -7.85
CA GLY A 144 11.38 11.69 -8.97
C GLY A 144 9.96 11.34 -8.57
N LEU A 145 9.62 11.38 -7.27
CA LEU A 145 8.26 11.25 -6.78
C LEU A 145 7.73 12.63 -6.36
N PHE A 146 6.52 12.96 -6.83
CA PHE A 146 5.90 14.24 -6.60
C PHE A 146 4.50 14.10 -6.00
N ALA A 147 4.17 14.97 -5.02
CA ALA A 147 2.88 14.95 -4.32
C ALA A 147 1.70 15.17 -5.29
N GLU A 148 1.82 16.11 -6.22
CA GLU A 148 0.78 16.40 -7.21
C GLU A 148 0.50 15.20 -8.12
N GLU A 149 1.54 14.52 -8.60
CA GLU A 149 1.40 13.34 -9.44
C GLU A 149 0.76 12.18 -8.67
N MET A 150 1.12 12.00 -7.39
CA MET A 150 0.51 11.00 -6.50
C MET A 150 -0.99 11.26 -6.33
N ILE A 151 -1.39 12.51 -6.06
CA ILE A 151 -2.80 12.90 -5.94
C ILE A 151 -3.54 12.66 -7.27
N GLN A 152 -2.91 13.00 -8.40
CA GLN A 152 -3.51 12.72 -9.71
C GLN A 152 -3.66 11.21 -9.95
N GLY A 153 -2.66 10.42 -9.58
CA GLY A 153 -2.71 8.95 -9.65
C GLY A 153 -3.84 8.35 -8.82
N LEU A 154 -4.12 8.90 -7.62
CA LEU A 154 -5.25 8.50 -6.78
C LEU A 154 -6.59 8.84 -7.44
N LYS A 155 -6.74 10.02 -8.04
CA LYS A 155 -7.96 10.41 -8.77
C LYS A 155 -8.20 9.50 -9.99
N ASP A 156 -7.14 9.18 -10.72
CA ASP A 156 -7.24 8.28 -11.87
C ASP A 156 -7.58 6.86 -11.41
N PHE A 157 -6.99 6.40 -10.30
CA PHE A 157 -7.31 5.12 -9.71
C PHE A 157 -8.79 5.04 -9.30
N ARG A 158 -9.34 6.06 -8.63
CA ARG A 158 -10.78 6.08 -8.27
C ARG A 158 -11.69 5.94 -9.49
N ARG A 159 -11.36 6.58 -10.61
CA ARG A 159 -12.14 6.49 -11.85
C ARG A 159 -12.12 5.11 -12.49
N GLU A 160 -11.00 4.38 -12.31
CA GLU A 160 -10.77 3.06 -12.90
C GLU A 160 -11.19 1.90 -11.97
N TYR A 161 -11.33 2.16 -10.68
CA TYR A 161 -11.57 1.15 -9.66
C TYR A 161 -12.95 1.31 -9.03
N SER A 162 -13.77 0.25 -9.10
CA SER A 162 -15.13 0.22 -8.55
C SER A 162 -15.22 -0.40 -7.14
N GLY A 163 -14.11 -0.90 -6.60
CA GLY A 163 -14.04 -1.43 -5.25
C GLY A 163 -13.96 -0.33 -4.20
N GLU A 164 -13.76 -0.73 -2.96
CA GLU A 164 -13.69 0.19 -1.82
C GLU A 164 -12.30 0.80 -1.68
N ILE A 165 -12.25 2.12 -1.50
CA ILE A 165 -11.03 2.88 -1.16
C ILE A 165 -11.18 3.42 0.25
N TRP A 166 -10.28 3.06 1.13
CA TRP A 166 -10.20 3.60 2.50
C TRP A 166 -8.94 4.45 2.60
N LEU A 167 -9.09 5.74 2.29
CA LEU A 167 -7.96 6.67 2.28
C LEU A 167 -7.40 6.84 3.69
N GLU A 168 -6.10 6.58 3.84
CA GLU A 168 -5.38 6.75 5.08
C GLU A 168 -4.63 8.09 5.11
N VAL A 169 -4.73 8.80 6.23
CA VAL A 169 -4.01 10.06 6.45
C VAL A 169 -3.30 10.00 7.79
N MET A 170 -1.98 10.20 7.78
CA MET A 170 -1.17 10.37 8.97
C MET A 170 -0.87 11.85 9.19
N LEU A 171 -1.38 12.42 10.27
CA LEU A 171 -1.00 13.77 10.70
C LEU A 171 0.00 13.68 11.84
N VAL A 172 1.11 14.38 11.68
CA VAL A 172 2.19 14.48 12.68
C VAL A 172 2.36 15.94 13.07
N GLU A 173 2.15 16.24 14.33
CA GLU A 173 2.23 17.59 14.90
C GLU A 173 3.57 18.26 14.57
N GLY A 174 3.51 19.49 14.07
CA GLY A 174 4.66 20.28 13.67
C GLY A 174 5.35 19.85 12.37
N ILE A 175 4.83 18.82 11.65
CA ILE A 175 5.39 18.34 10.39
C ILE A 175 4.43 18.58 9.23
N ASN A 176 3.20 18.03 9.30
CA ASN A 176 2.20 18.14 8.22
C ASN A 176 0.77 18.47 8.72
N ASP A 177 0.58 18.69 10.00
CA ASP A 177 -0.71 19.06 10.61
C ASP A 177 -1.29 20.36 10.03
N HIS A 178 -0.43 21.30 9.63
CA HIS A 178 -0.80 22.52 8.92
C HIS A 178 -1.36 22.28 7.49
N GLU A 179 -1.19 21.08 6.94
CA GLU A 179 -1.72 20.68 5.63
C GLU A 179 -3.13 20.06 5.70
N ALA A 180 -3.68 19.85 6.89
CA ALA A 180 -4.94 19.10 7.09
C ALA A 180 -6.07 19.55 6.15
N GLU A 181 -6.27 20.88 5.97
CA GLU A 181 -7.29 21.39 5.04
C GLU A 181 -6.98 21.11 3.56
N ARG A 182 -5.69 21.12 3.17
CA ARG A 182 -5.28 20.82 1.79
C ARG A 182 -5.46 19.34 1.51
N ILE A 183 -5.11 18.48 2.47
CA ILE A 183 -5.31 17.04 2.40
C ILE A 183 -6.81 16.73 2.31
N ALA A 184 -7.65 17.38 3.12
CA ALA A 184 -9.10 17.21 3.08
C ALA A 184 -9.68 17.58 1.69
N ARG A 185 -9.27 18.71 1.09
CA ARG A 185 -9.68 19.10 -0.27
C ARG A 185 -9.20 18.10 -1.33
N ALA A 186 -8.00 17.55 -1.17
CA ALA A 186 -7.50 16.53 -2.07
C ALA A 186 -8.29 15.22 -1.92
N ALA A 187 -8.62 14.81 -0.69
CA ALA A 187 -9.46 13.65 -0.41
C ALA A 187 -10.86 13.80 -1.01
N GLU A 188 -11.51 14.96 -0.83
CA GLU A 188 -12.79 15.27 -1.44
C GLU A 188 -12.74 15.16 -2.99
N ALA A 189 -11.65 15.63 -3.60
CA ALA A 189 -11.46 15.56 -5.05
C ALA A 189 -11.11 14.15 -5.57
N ILE A 190 -10.67 13.25 -4.70
CA ILE A 190 -10.43 11.81 -4.99
C ILE A 190 -11.74 11.05 -4.91
N ASP A 191 -12.63 11.41 -3.97
CA ASP A 191 -13.91 10.75 -3.68
C ASP A 191 -13.70 9.25 -3.34
N PRO A 192 -12.94 8.96 -2.28
CA PRO A 192 -12.53 7.60 -1.95
C PRO A 192 -13.68 6.73 -1.44
#